data_c58308600bb07a388eab26dda32b848b
#
_entry.id   c58308600bb07a388eab26dda32b848b
#
_cell.length_a   1.000
_cell.length_b   1.000
_cell.length_c   1.000
_cell.angle_alpha   90.00
_cell.angle_beta   90.00
_cell.angle_gamma   90.00
#
_symmetry.space_group_name_H-M   'P 1'
#
loop_
_entity.id
_entity.type
_entity.pdbx_description
1 polymer ?
#
loop_
_entity_poly.entity_id
_entity_poly.type
_entity_poly.pdbx_seq_one_letter_code
_entity_poly.pdbx_strand_id
1 'polypeptide(L)'
;AARKRRVEYGLARLFLAWGYQEVVTPTFEYHETLKAGAPEESDDSSFRFFDRNGRMLALRPDMTTPIARVAVMRMKDDPLPFRLFYLANVFRQEESQADRQCEFYQAGVELLGAGGIAADAEVVALAVEALLAAGLADFQICLGQVDFIGGIMTEAGLDAQTGQAVKRLLLERNWVGLAELLDECRIDDDIKHLLQQLPMLHGKLELLQQVRERVKNPISQAAIDNLADIYG
;
A
#
# COMPACT_ATOMS: atom_id res chain seq x y z
N ALA A 1 -9.16 26.60 -4.49
CA ALA A 1 -10.24 25.96 -5.24
C ALA A 1 -9.87 25.74 -6.71
N ALA A 2 -9.52 26.76 -7.51
CA ALA A 2 -9.28 26.62 -8.96
C ALA A 2 -8.10 25.68 -9.31
N ARG A 3 -6.98 25.77 -8.56
CA ARG A 3 -5.82 24.89 -8.78
C ARG A 3 -6.18 23.43 -8.49
N LYS A 4 -6.89 23.15 -7.38
CA LYS A 4 -7.36 21.80 -7.04
C LYS A 4 -8.21 21.23 -8.18
N ARG A 5 -9.25 21.95 -8.64
CA ARG A 5 -10.12 21.48 -9.74
C ARG A 5 -9.38 21.22 -11.04
N ARG A 6 -8.33 21.99 -11.35
CA ARG A 6 -7.51 21.75 -12.55
C ARG A 6 -6.78 20.41 -12.44
N VAL A 7 -6.20 20.11 -11.27
CA VAL A 7 -5.52 18.83 -11.03
C VAL A 7 -6.53 17.66 -11.11
N GLU A 8 -7.67 17.77 -10.42
CA GLU A 8 -8.74 16.76 -10.45
C GLU A 8 -9.19 16.45 -11.87
N TYR A 9 -9.45 17.50 -12.67
CA TYR A 9 -9.87 17.34 -14.06
C TYR A 9 -8.78 16.71 -14.93
N GLY A 10 -7.53 17.10 -14.74
CA GLY A 10 -6.38 16.50 -15.43
C GLY A 10 -6.23 15.01 -15.13
N LEU A 11 -6.30 14.64 -13.85
CA LEU A 11 -6.21 13.25 -13.41
C LEU A 11 -7.39 12.41 -13.91
N ALA A 12 -8.64 12.92 -13.80
CA ALA A 12 -9.80 12.20 -14.30
C ALA A 12 -9.68 11.91 -15.82
N ARG A 13 -9.24 12.88 -16.61
CA ARG A 13 -9.02 12.68 -18.05
C ARG A 13 -7.95 11.63 -18.34
N LEU A 14 -6.85 11.66 -17.58
CA LEU A 14 -5.78 10.68 -17.69
C LEU A 14 -6.30 9.27 -17.40
N PHE A 15 -6.97 9.08 -16.27
CA PHE A 15 -7.50 7.77 -15.87
C PHE A 15 -8.52 7.23 -16.88
N LEU A 16 -9.41 8.09 -17.39
CA LEU A 16 -10.33 7.72 -18.47
C LEU A 16 -9.60 7.31 -19.75
N ALA A 17 -8.52 8.01 -20.12
CA ALA A 17 -7.73 7.68 -21.32
C ALA A 17 -7.01 6.31 -21.19
N TRP A 18 -6.69 5.90 -19.95
CA TRP A 18 -6.15 4.56 -19.65
C TRP A 18 -7.24 3.48 -19.49
N GLY A 19 -8.53 3.84 -19.74
CA GLY A 19 -9.65 2.90 -19.68
C GLY A 19 -10.21 2.64 -18.27
N TYR A 20 -9.84 3.47 -17.30
CA TYR A 20 -10.41 3.40 -15.96
C TYR A 20 -11.75 4.13 -15.91
N GLN A 21 -12.69 3.62 -15.13
CA GLN A 21 -14.02 4.18 -14.92
C GLN A 21 -14.11 4.79 -13.53
N GLU A 22 -14.77 5.95 -13.42
CA GLU A 22 -14.95 6.61 -12.13
C GLU A 22 -15.92 5.82 -11.25
N VAL A 23 -15.54 5.61 -9.99
CA VAL A 23 -16.37 5.03 -8.97
C VAL A 23 -16.56 5.98 -7.81
N VAL A 24 -17.81 6.17 -7.39
CA VAL A 24 -18.17 7.00 -6.25
C VAL A 24 -18.80 6.11 -5.18
N THR A 25 -18.21 6.09 -4.00
CA THR A 25 -18.70 5.34 -2.85
C THR A 25 -19.19 6.28 -1.75
N PRO A 26 -20.05 5.83 -0.83
CA PRO A 26 -20.44 6.61 0.34
C PRO A 26 -19.22 7.06 1.16
N THR A 27 -19.32 8.23 1.81
CA THR A 27 -18.26 8.77 2.68
C THR A 27 -18.10 7.97 3.96
N PHE A 28 -19.13 7.29 4.40
CA PHE A 28 -19.13 6.42 5.58
C PHE A 28 -19.63 5.02 5.22
N GLU A 29 -19.13 4.06 5.96
CA GLU A 29 -19.42 2.63 5.83
C GLU A 29 -19.71 2.03 7.19
N TYR A 30 -20.23 0.81 7.22
CA TYR A 30 -20.22 0.05 8.47
C TYR A 30 -18.80 -0.21 8.92
N HIS A 31 -18.52 0.06 10.18
CA HIS A 31 -17.17 -0.13 10.75
C HIS A 31 -16.64 -1.56 10.53
N GLU A 32 -17.49 -2.57 10.70
CA GLU A 32 -17.13 -3.98 10.45
C GLU A 32 -16.68 -4.23 9.00
N THR A 33 -17.28 -3.54 8.04
CA THR A 33 -16.89 -3.64 6.62
C THR A 33 -15.50 -3.07 6.39
N LEU A 34 -15.20 -1.91 6.96
CA LEU A 34 -13.87 -1.29 6.84
C LEU A 34 -12.80 -2.13 7.56
N LYS A 35 -13.12 -2.65 8.75
CA LYS A 35 -12.24 -3.51 9.51
C LYS A 35 -11.89 -4.81 8.78
N ALA A 36 -12.84 -5.41 8.09
CA ALA A 36 -12.61 -6.66 7.34
C ALA A 36 -11.59 -6.50 6.19
N GLY A 37 -11.42 -5.28 5.65
CA GLY A 37 -10.47 -4.97 4.57
C GLY A 37 -9.19 -4.28 5.04
N ALA A 38 -9.04 -4.02 6.33
CA ALA A 38 -7.93 -3.27 6.88
C ALA A 38 -7.00 -4.14 7.75
N PRO A 39 -5.70 -3.85 7.82
CA PRO A 39 -4.82 -4.44 8.83
C PRO A 39 -5.35 -4.13 10.24
N GLU A 40 -5.16 -5.05 11.19
CA GLU A 40 -5.64 -4.89 12.58
C GLU A 40 -5.16 -3.59 13.25
N GLU A 41 -3.97 -3.12 12.89
CA GLU A 41 -3.34 -1.91 13.42
C GLU A 41 -3.98 -0.59 12.90
N SER A 42 -4.77 -0.62 11.84
CA SER A 42 -5.42 0.56 11.25
C SER A 42 -6.73 0.94 11.93
N ASP A 43 -7.23 0.13 12.87
CA ASP A 43 -8.54 0.30 13.50
C ASP A 43 -8.61 1.55 14.40
N ASP A 44 -7.50 1.95 15.04
CA ASP A 44 -7.46 3.08 15.97
C ASP A 44 -7.54 4.46 15.29
N SER A 45 -7.28 4.55 13.99
CA SER A 45 -7.29 5.82 13.24
C SER A 45 -8.65 6.20 12.64
N SER A 46 -9.71 5.45 12.90
CA SER A 46 -11.03 5.66 12.30
C SER A 46 -11.91 6.62 13.09
N PHE A 47 -12.53 7.61 12.43
CA PHE A 47 -13.63 8.38 13.01
C PHE A 47 -14.91 7.53 13.04
N ARG A 48 -15.43 7.25 14.23
CA ARG A 48 -16.57 6.35 14.46
C ARG A 48 -17.76 7.10 15.03
N PHE A 49 -18.97 6.68 14.63
CA PHE A 49 -20.24 7.20 15.16
C PHE A 49 -21.33 6.13 15.02
N PHE A 50 -22.50 6.38 15.62
CA PHE A 50 -23.60 5.42 15.57
C PHE A 50 -24.74 5.93 14.68
N ASP A 51 -25.36 5.03 13.93
CA ASP A 51 -26.62 5.30 13.26
C ASP A 51 -27.81 5.29 14.26
N ARG A 52 -29.00 5.63 13.78
CA ARG A 52 -30.23 5.66 14.61
C ARG A 52 -30.62 4.29 15.19
N ASN A 53 -30.09 3.21 14.65
CA ASN A 53 -30.35 1.84 15.08
C ASN A 53 -29.24 1.31 16.00
N GLY A 54 -28.28 2.13 16.40
CA GLY A 54 -27.16 1.75 17.26
C GLY A 54 -26.04 0.97 16.54
N ARG A 55 -26.04 0.95 15.20
CA ARG A 55 -24.96 0.30 14.44
C ARG A 55 -23.79 1.25 14.29
N MET A 56 -22.57 0.74 14.47
CA MET A 56 -21.35 1.53 14.34
C MET A 56 -21.02 1.77 12.87
N LEU A 57 -20.85 3.03 12.52
CA LEU A 57 -20.36 3.52 11.25
C LEU A 57 -19.01 4.17 11.43
N ALA A 58 -18.22 4.23 10.36
CA ALA A 58 -16.97 5.00 10.37
C ALA A 58 -16.81 5.78 9.06
N LEU A 59 -16.10 6.91 9.12
CA LEU A 59 -15.64 7.61 7.93
C LEU A 59 -14.55 6.78 7.27
N ARG A 60 -14.58 6.69 5.94
CA ARG A 60 -13.61 5.90 5.18
C ARG A 60 -12.19 6.44 5.34
N PRO A 61 -11.22 5.62 5.80
CA PRO A 61 -9.82 6.01 5.93
C PRO A 61 -9.05 5.93 4.60
N ASP A 62 -9.59 5.17 3.64
CA ASP A 62 -9.12 5.00 2.26
C ASP A 62 -10.29 4.61 1.35
N MET A 63 -10.00 4.37 0.06
CA MET A 63 -11.03 4.01 -0.92
C MET A 63 -11.00 2.54 -1.33
N THR A 64 -9.95 1.79 -1.02
CA THR A 64 -9.78 0.41 -1.48
C THR A 64 -10.90 -0.51 -0.96
N THR A 65 -11.14 -0.52 0.35
CA THR A 65 -12.21 -1.35 0.95
C THR A 65 -13.61 -0.97 0.44
N PRO A 66 -14.02 0.31 0.40
CA PRO A 66 -15.29 0.72 -0.21
C PRO A 66 -15.44 0.30 -1.68
N ILE A 67 -14.38 0.40 -2.47
CA ILE A 67 -14.40 0.01 -3.89
C ILE A 67 -14.48 -1.51 -4.04
N ALA A 68 -13.68 -2.26 -3.27
CA ALA A 68 -13.76 -3.72 -3.25
C ALA A 68 -15.18 -4.21 -2.92
N ARG A 69 -15.86 -3.56 -1.95
CA ARG A 69 -17.26 -3.87 -1.63
C ARG A 69 -18.20 -3.59 -2.81
N VAL A 70 -18.02 -2.48 -3.52
CA VAL A 70 -18.82 -2.17 -4.72
C VAL A 70 -18.59 -3.21 -5.80
N ALA A 71 -17.33 -3.59 -6.06
CA ALA A 71 -16.98 -4.61 -7.04
C ALA A 71 -17.68 -5.94 -6.74
N VAL A 72 -17.57 -6.43 -5.49
CA VAL A 72 -18.21 -7.69 -5.09
C VAL A 72 -19.74 -7.65 -5.13
N MET A 73 -20.34 -6.53 -4.71
CA MET A 73 -21.81 -6.44 -4.56
C MET A 73 -22.54 -6.03 -5.84
N ARG A 74 -21.92 -5.25 -6.71
CA ARG A 74 -22.59 -4.66 -7.87
C ARG A 74 -22.00 -5.04 -9.22
N MET A 75 -20.73 -5.47 -9.25
CA MET A 75 -20.01 -5.77 -10.49
C MET A 75 -19.64 -7.27 -10.59
N LYS A 76 -20.17 -8.11 -9.71
CA LYS A 76 -19.83 -9.55 -9.64
C LYS A 76 -20.08 -10.33 -10.94
N ASP A 77 -21.03 -9.86 -11.76
CA ASP A 77 -21.42 -10.49 -13.02
C ASP A 77 -20.73 -9.83 -14.23
N ASP A 78 -19.97 -8.76 -14.03
CA ASP A 78 -19.22 -8.07 -15.07
C ASP A 78 -17.88 -8.76 -15.34
N PRO A 79 -17.33 -8.66 -16.56
CA PRO A 79 -16.05 -9.27 -16.91
C PRO A 79 -14.86 -8.57 -16.23
N LEU A 80 -13.94 -9.36 -15.72
CA LEU A 80 -12.65 -8.88 -15.21
C LEU A 80 -11.66 -8.59 -16.35
N PRO A 81 -10.66 -7.72 -16.16
CA PRO A 81 -10.38 -6.95 -14.94
C PRO A 81 -11.20 -5.65 -14.84
N PHE A 82 -11.47 -5.22 -13.60
CA PHE A 82 -12.04 -3.89 -13.36
C PHE A 82 -10.94 -2.84 -13.25
N ARG A 83 -11.04 -1.80 -14.05
CA ARG A 83 -10.22 -0.60 -13.97
C ARG A 83 -11.05 0.53 -13.41
N LEU A 84 -10.88 0.84 -12.13
CA LEU A 84 -11.68 1.84 -11.41
C LEU A 84 -10.78 2.95 -10.90
N PHE A 85 -11.25 4.21 -10.96
CA PHE A 85 -10.56 5.33 -10.35
C PHE A 85 -11.48 6.13 -9.45
N TYR A 86 -10.91 6.89 -8.55
CA TYR A 86 -11.65 7.76 -7.63
C TYR A 86 -10.92 9.08 -7.38
N LEU A 87 -11.72 10.11 -7.07
CA LEU A 87 -11.29 11.41 -6.59
C LEU A 87 -12.16 11.75 -5.37
N ALA A 88 -11.64 11.56 -4.16
CA ALA A 88 -12.48 11.59 -2.97
C ALA A 88 -11.75 12.04 -1.71
N ASN A 89 -12.52 12.57 -0.75
CA ASN A 89 -12.03 12.80 0.60
C ASN A 89 -11.93 11.50 1.36
N VAL A 90 -10.87 11.37 2.15
CA VAL A 90 -10.64 10.30 3.12
C VAL A 90 -10.31 10.92 4.48
N PHE A 91 -10.50 10.16 5.55
CA PHE A 91 -10.50 10.67 6.92
C PHE A 91 -9.68 9.76 7.81
N ARG A 92 -8.61 10.29 8.42
CA ARG A 92 -7.79 9.56 9.38
C ARG A 92 -7.62 10.39 10.62
N GLN A 93 -7.83 9.77 11.78
CA GLN A 93 -7.51 10.38 13.05
C GLN A 93 -6.02 10.20 13.27
N GLU A 94 -5.25 11.23 13.00
CA GLU A 94 -3.83 11.28 13.29
C GLU A 94 -3.61 11.99 14.62
N GLU A 95 -2.59 11.54 15.39
CA GLU A 95 -2.18 12.28 16.57
C GLU A 95 -1.80 13.71 16.22
N SER A 96 -2.23 14.64 17.05
CA SER A 96 -2.18 16.10 16.82
C SER A 96 -0.74 16.61 16.63
N GLN A 97 -0.19 16.44 15.44
CA GLN A 97 1.01 17.15 14.97
C GLN A 97 0.56 18.35 14.14
N ALA A 98 1.19 19.48 14.34
CA ALA A 98 0.75 20.83 13.97
C ALA A 98 0.35 21.07 12.50
N ASP A 99 0.55 20.12 11.56
CA ASP A 99 0.28 20.29 10.12
C ASP A 99 -0.50 19.13 9.47
N ARG A 100 -1.00 18.13 10.22
CA ARG A 100 -1.72 17.01 9.64
C ARG A 100 -3.23 17.22 9.71
N GLN A 101 -3.87 17.26 8.53
CA GLN A 101 -5.32 17.35 8.41
C GLN A 101 -5.93 15.96 8.52
N CYS A 102 -6.94 15.82 9.41
CA CYS A 102 -7.71 14.57 9.53
C CYS A 102 -8.57 14.26 8.30
N GLU A 103 -8.84 15.24 7.45
CA GLU A 103 -9.51 15.13 6.17
C GLU A 103 -8.54 15.56 5.06
N PHE A 104 -8.32 14.69 4.08
CA PHE A 104 -7.52 15.02 2.90
C PHE A 104 -8.12 14.40 1.66
N TYR A 105 -7.74 14.97 0.50
CA TYR A 105 -8.25 14.55 -0.79
C TYR A 105 -7.30 13.52 -1.41
N GLN A 106 -7.85 12.40 -1.83
CA GLN A 106 -7.10 11.31 -2.44
C GLN A 106 -7.58 11.09 -3.87
N ALA A 107 -6.64 10.94 -4.79
CA ALA A 107 -6.86 10.45 -6.14
C ALA A 107 -6.18 9.09 -6.26
N GLY A 108 -6.85 8.11 -6.84
CA GLY A 108 -6.28 6.78 -6.99
C GLY A 108 -7.01 5.92 -8.00
N VAL A 109 -6.36 4.80 -8.31
CA VAL A 109 -6.87 3.77 -9.20
C VAL A 109 -6.86 2.42 -8.49
N GLU A 110 -7.80 1.57 -8.85
CA GLU A 110 -7.91 0.19 -8.39
C GLU A 110 -8.02 -0.72 -9.62
N LEU A 111 -7.04 -1.60 -9.81
CA LEU A 111 -7.03 -2.63 -10.85
C LEU A 111 -7.36 -3.97 -10.20
N LEU A 112 -8.59 -4.43 -10.37
CA LEU A 112 -9.10 -5.62 -9.71
C LEU A 112 -9.23 -6.78 -10.70
N GLY A 113 -8.76 -7.97 -10.31
CA GLY A 113 -8.87 -9.18 -11.12
C GLY A 113 -7.81 -9.31 -12.23
N ALA A 114 -6.79 -8.46 -12.21
CA ALA A 114 -5.57 -8.64 -13.00
C ALA A 114 -4.38 -8.80 -12.03
N GLY A 115 -3.46 -9.67 -12.37
CA GLY A 115 -2.23 -9.87 -11.62
C GLY A 115 -1.03 -10.04 -12.53
N GLY A 116 0.16 -10.03 -11.91
CA GLY A 116 1.44 -10.21 -12.60
C GLY A 116 2.07 -8.90 -13.10
N ILE A 117 3.26 -9.02 -13.63
CA ILE A 117 4.17 -7.91 -13.98
C ILE A 117 3.50 -6.84 -14.82
N ALA A 118 2.68 -7.22 -15.81
CA ALA A 118 2.00 -6.25 -16.69
C ALA A 118 0.99 -5.37 -15.93
N ALA A 119 0.27 -5.94 -14.95
CA ALA A 119 -0.68 -5.19 -14.12
C ALA A 119 0.07 -4.25 -13.15
N ASP A 120 1.14 -4.72 -12.55
CA ASP A 120 1.98 -3.92 -11.66
C ASP A 120 2.64 -2.75 -12.44
N ALA A 121 3.19 -3.04 -13.62
CA ALA A 121 3.79 -2.03 -14.49
C ALA A 121 2.74 -1.00 -14.98
N GLU A 122 1.50 -1.42 -15.30
CA GLU A 122 0.40 -0.52 -15.66
C GLU A 122 0.14 0.50 -14.54
N VAL A 123 0.02 0.04 -13.29
CA VAL A 123 -0.27 0.92 -12.16
C VAL A 123 0.91 1.87 -11.87
N VAL A 124 2.15 1.38 -11.96
CA VAL A 124 3.35 2.21 -11.78
C VAL A 124 3.46 3.28 -12.87
N ALA A 125 3.28 2.90 -14.14
CA ALA A 125 3.31 3.84 -15.26
C ALA A 125 2.22 4.91 -15.12
N LEU A 126 1.01 4.50 -14.74
CA LEU A 126 -0.10 5.43 -14.50
C LEU A 126 0.18 6.39 -13.33
N ALA A 127 0.85 5.92 -12.27
CA ALA A 127 1.27 6.77 -11.15
C ALA A 127 2.29 7.84 -11.62
N VAL A 128 3.26 7.46 -12.47
CA VAL A 128 4.22 8.41 -13.09
C VAL A 128 3.48 9.48 -13.89
N GLU A 129 2.60 9.06 -14.80
CA GLU A 129 1.84 9.98 -15.64
C GLU A 129 0.89 10.88 -14.83
N ALA A 130 0.30 10.35 -13.76
CA ALA A 130 -0.55 11.13 -12.86
C ALA A 130 0.22 12.25 -12.16
N LEU A 131 1.44 11.99 -11.69
CA LEU A 131 2.29 13.00 -11.07
C LEU A 131 2.70 14.08 -12.09
N LEU A 132 3.07 13.68 -13.30
CA LEU A 132 3.38 14.62 -14.40
C LEU A 132 2.15 15.45 -14.78
N ALA A 133 0.97 14.84 -14.91
CA ALA A 133 -0.28 15.54 -15.19
C ALA A 133 -0.70 16.51 -14.08
N ALA A 134 -0.34 16.20 -12.82
CA ALA A 134 -0.53 17.11 -11.68
C ALA A 134 0.45 18.28 -11.66
N GLY A 135 1.48 18.27 -12.52
CA GLY A 135 2.48 19.33 -12.66
C GLY A 135 3.73 19.14 -11.82
N LEU A 136 4.01 17.91 -11.35
CA LEU A 136 5.25 17.56 -10.71
C LEU A 136 6.24 17.08 -11.78
N ALA A 137 7.36 17.78 -11.93
CA ALA A 137 8.39 17.44 -12.92
C ALA A 137 9.61 16.74 -12.30
N ASP A 138 9.81 16.93 -10.99
CA ASP A 138 10.94 16.36 -10.26
C ASP A 138 10.41 15.52 -9.08
N PHE A 139 10.46 14.21 -9.23
CA PHE A 139 10.01 13.24 -8.24
C PHE A 139 10.73 11.90 -8.42
N GLN A 140 10.69 11.09 -7.41
CA GLN A 140 11.19 9.72 -7.42
C GLN A 140 10.08 8.76 -7.01
N ILE A 141 9.93 7.67 -7.73
CA ILE A 141 9.06 6.55 -7.34
C ILE A 141 9.94 5.47 -6.73
N CYS A 142 9.59 5.05 -5.52
CA CYS A 142 10.22 3.93 -4.85
C CYS A 142 9.29 2.71 -4.92
N LEU A 143 9.80 1.60 -5.43
CA LEU A 143 9.10 0.32 -5.47
C LEU A 143 9.56 -0.57 -4.32
N GLY A 144 8.64 -1.31 -3.73
CA GLY A 144 8.91 -2.30 -2.70
C GLY A 144 8.01 -3.51 -2.85
N GLN A 145 8.51 -4.67 -2.40
CA GLN A 145 7.78 -5.93 -2.45
C GLN A 145 7.77 -6.56 -1.05
N VAL A 146 6.57 -6.70 -0.49
CA VAL A 146 6.40 -7.18 0.91
C VAL A 146 6.79 -8.64 1.10
N ASP A 147 6.69 -9.47 0.05
CA ASP A 147 7.08 -10.88 0.11
C ASP A 147 8.58 -11.04 0.28
N PHE A 148 9.38 -10.04 -0.11
CA PHE A 148 10.81 -10.03 0.15
C PHE A 148 11.10 -10.16 1.66
N ILE A 149 10.49 -9.32 2.47
CA ILE A 149 10.63 -9.36 3.93
C ILE A 149 10.00 -10.64 4.50
N GLY A 150 8.81 -11.01 4.00
CA GLY A 150 8.13 -12.23 4.39
C GLY A 150 8.97 -13.49 4.20
N GLY A 151 9.64 -13.60 3.05
CA GLY A 151 10.54 -14.70 2.74
C GLY A 151 11.77 -14.74 3.66
N ILE A 152 12.39 -13.60 3.95
CA ILE A 152 13.53 -13.50 4.89
C ILE A 152 13.10 -13.95 6.29
N MET A 153 11.95 -13.50 6.78
CA MET A 153 11.45 -13.91 8.10
C MET A 153 11.13 -15.40 8.15
N THR A 154 10.63 -15.96 7.06
CA THR A 154 10.41 -17.43 6.93
C THR A 154 11.74 -18.19 6.95
N GLU A 155 12.75 -17.72 6.22
CA GLU A 155 14.10 -18.30 6.21
C GLU A 155 14.74 -18.22 7.60
N ALA A 156 14.52 -17.11 8.32
CA ALA A 156 14.96 -16.93 9.71
C ALA A 156 14.27 -17.88 10.71
N GLY A 157 13.20 -18.56 10.31
CA GLY A 157 12.41 -19.41 11.19
C GLY A 157 11.68 -18.63 12.29
N LEU A 158 11.37 -17.36 12.06
CA LEU A 158 10.64 -16.53 13.01
C LEU A 158 9.19 -17.02 13.11
N ASP A 159 8.67 -17.12 14.33
CA ASP A 159 7.25 -17.37 14.56
C ASP A 159 6.39 -16.16 14.16
N ALA A 160 5.09 -16.38 14.06
CA ALA A 160 4.15 -15.34 13.62
C ALA A 160 4.19 -14.09 14.52
N GLN A 161 4.34 -14.25 15.83
CA GLN A 161 4.36 -13.16 16.79
C GLN A 161 5.64 -12.31 16.64
N THR A 162 6.78 -12.97 16.57
CA THR A 162 8.08 -12.31 16.36
C THR A 162 8.11 -11.63 14.99
N GLY A 163 7.60 -12.30 13.94
CA GLY A 163 7.50 -11.71 12.60
C GLY A 163 6.63 -10.44 12.55
N GLN A 164 5.51 -10.41 13.28
CA GLN A 164 4.69 -9.20 13.42
C GLN A 164 5.44 -8.09 14.18
N ALA A 165 6.16 -8.43 15.26
CA ALA A 165 6.96 -7.47 16.00
C ALA A 165 8.06 -6.85 15.11
N VAL A 166 8.77 -7.66 14.29
CA VAL A 166 9.74 -7.18 13.29
C VAL A 166 9.08 -6.20 12.31
N LYS A 167 7.94 -6.57 11.73
CA LYS A 167 7.20 -5.68 10.80
C LYS A 167 6.82 -4.36 11.45
N ARG A 168 6.30 -4.39 12.68
CA ARG A 168 5.92 -3.20 13.42
C ARG A 168 7.12 -2.29 13.66
N LEU A 169 8.24 -2.83 14.15
CA LEU A 169 9.46 -2.04 14.40
C LEU A 169 10.03 -1.41 13.12
N LEU A 170 9.95 -2.12 11.98
CA LEU A 170 10.31 -1.57 10.66
C LEU A 170 9.40 -0.41 10.26
N LEU A 171 8.08 -0.53 10.44
CA LEU A 171 7.11 0.52 10.14
C LEU A 171 7.29 1.76 11.04
N GLU A 172 7.52 1.54 12.33
CA GLU A 172 7.79 2.59 13.33
C GLU A 172 9.19 3.22 13.18
N ARG A 173 10.05 2.65 12.30
CA ARG A 173 11.45 3.04 12.15
C ARG A 173 12.24 2.95 13.46
N ASN A 174 11.87 2.01 14.30
CA ASN A 174 12.53 1.76 15.58
C ASN A 174 13.70 0.78 15.37
N TRP A 175 14.83 1.30 14.90
CA TRP A 175 16.02 0.50 14.57
C TRP A 175 16.69 -0.11 15.80
N VAL A 176 16.64 0.57 16.93
CA VAL A 176 17.19 0.07 18.19
C VAL A 176 16.38 -1.13 18.68
N GLY A 177 15.07 -1.00 18.77
CA GLY A 177 14.20 -2.10 19.16
C GLY A 177 14.26 -3.28 18.19
N LEU A 178 14.44 -3.02 16.88
CA LEU A 178 14.64 -4.08 15.88
C LEU A 178 15.94 -4.85 16.16
N ALA A 179 17.05 -4.16 16.42
CA ALA A 179 18.32 -4.80 16.71
C ALA A 179 18.24 -5.64 18.00
N GLU A 180 17.66 -5.09 19.07
CA GLU A 180 17.46 -5.79 20.34
C GLU A 180 16.61 -7.05 20.17
N LEU A 181 15.47 -6.95 19.46
CA LEU A 181 14.60 -8.10 19.19
C LEU A 181 15.34 -9.19 18.39
N LEU A 182 16.10 -8.81 17.35
CA LEU A 182 16.86 -9.76 16.54
C LEU A 182 18.05 -10.37 17.31
N ASP A 183 18.60 -9.68 18.31
CA ASP A 183 19.64 -10.22 19.21
C ASP A 183 19.12 -11.31 20.13
N GLU A 184 17.85 -11.24 20.52
CA GLU A 184 17.19 -12.27 21.31
C GLU A 184 16.81 -13.50 20.49
N CYS A 185 16.69 -13.35 19.17
CA CYS A 185 16.34 -14.42 18.25
C CYS A 185 17.57 -15.28 17.91
N ARG A 186 17.39 -16.61 17.87
CA ARG A 186 18.41 -17.55 17.39
C ARG A 186 18.32 -17.72 15.88
N ILE A 187 18.79 -16.72 15.15
CA ILE A 187 18.78 -16.67 13.69
C ILE A 187 20.22 -16.59 13.16
N ASP A 188 20.38 -16.96 11.91
CA ASP A 188 21.66 -16.88 11.20
C ASP A 188 22.14 -15.42 11.13
N ASP A 189 23.43 -15.20 11.34
CA ASP A 189 24.02 -13.86 11.38
C ASP A 189 23.88 -13.11 10.05
N ASP A 190 23.94 -13.79 8.91
CA ASP A 190 23.76 -13.18 7.59
C ASP A 190 22.34 -12.66 7.41
N ILE A 191 21.33 -13.45 7.86
CA ILE A 191 19.92 -13.08 7.83
C ILE A 191 19.65 -11.92 8.79
N LYS A 192 20.22 -11.96 9.99
CA LYS A 192 20.12 -10.88 10.96
C LYS A 192 20.67 -9.57 10.39
N HIS A 193 21.87 -9.60 9.83
CA HIS A 193 22.47 -8.44 9.17
C HIS A 193 21.61 -7.93 8.01
N LEU A 194 21.00 -8.82 7.23
CA LEU A 194 20.14 -8.41 6.14
C LEU A 194 18.88 -7.67 6.65
N LEU A 195 18.22 -8.20 7.70
CA LEU A 195 17.06 -7.55 8.33
C LEU A 195 17.40 -6.18 8.91
N GLN A 196 18.57 -6.03 9.55
CA GLN A 196 19.03 -4.74 10.07
C GLN A 196 19.37 -3.74 8.97
N GLN A 197 19.81 -4.21 7.79
CA GLN A 197 20.15 -3.37 6.65
C GLN A 197 18.96 -2.98 5.79
N LEU A 198 17.79 -3.61 5.94
CA LEU A 198 16.59 -3.33 5.12
C LEU A 198 16.29 -1.83 4.95
N PRO A 199 16.39 -1.01 6.01
CA PRO A 199 16.13 0.42 5.88
C PRO A 199 17.12 1.17 4.99
N MET A 200 18.29 0.61 4.76
CA MET A 200 19.36 1.20 3.93
C MET A 200 19.37 0.64 2.50
N LEU A 201 18.54 -0.37 2.21
CA LEU A 201 18.45 -0.99 0.89
C LEU A 201 17.63 -0.10 -0.05
N HIS A 202 18.22 1.03 -0.47
CA HIS A 202 17.69 1.92 -1.48
C HIS A 202 18.65 1.98 -2.66
N GLY A 203 18.18 1.65 -3.86
CA GLY A 203 19.05 1.64 -5.02
C GLY A 203 18.29 1.34 -6.31
N LYS A 204 19.05 1.06 -7.34
CA LYS A 204 18.56 0.70 -8.67
C LYS A 204 18.73 -0.81 -8.90
N LEU A 205 18.66 -1.23 -10.15
CA LEU A 205 18.72 -2.63 -10.57
C LEU A 205 19.95 -3.38 -10.04
N GLU A 206 21.09 -2.72 -9.94
CA GLU A 206 22.33 -3.32 -9.44
C GLU A 206 22.19 -3.76 -7.98
N LEU A 207 21.46 -2.99 -7.17
CA LEU A 207 21.17 -3.37 -5.77
C LEU A 207 20.30 -4.62 -5.72
N LEU A 208 19.30 -4.74 -6.57
CA LEU A 208 18.42 -5.92 -6.62
C LEU A 208 19.24 -7.19 -6.91
N GLN A 209 20.21 -7.12 -7.83
CA GLN A 209 21.08 -8.24 -8.14
C GLN A 209 21.96 -8.63 -6.93
N GLN A 210 22.58 -7.66 -6.26
CA GLN A 210 23.40 -7.90 -5.06
C GLN A 210 22.59 -8.51 -3.93
N VAL A 211 21.37 -8.02 -3.70
CA VAL A 211 20.50 -8.55 -2.63
C VAL A 211 19.99 -9.94 -2.99
N ARG A 212 19.72 -10.21 -4.27
CA ARG A 212 19.29 -11.53 -4.75
C ARG A 212 20.31 -12.63 -4.46
N GLU A 213 21.59 -12.32 -4.56
CA GLU A 213 22.70 -13.27 -4.24
C GLU A 213 22.77 -13.60 -2.74
N ARG A 214 22.26 -12.73 -1.88
CA ARG A 214 22.28 -12.89 -0.41
C ARG A 214 21.12 -13.68 0.15
N VAL A 215 19.99 -13.76 -0.58
CA VAL A 215 18.80 -14.50 -0.14
C VAL A 215 18.74 -15.88 -0.79
N LYS A 216 18.43 -16.91 0.00
CA LYS A 216 18.38 -18.30 -0.46
C LYS A 216 16.95 -18.79 -0.64
N ASN A 217 15.96 -18.17 0.04
CA ASN A 217 14.60 -18.60 -0.04
C ASN A 217 13.92 -18.21 -1.36
N PRO A 218 13.08 -19.07 -1.94
CA PRO A 218 12.45 -18.83 -3.24
C PRO A 218 11.45 -17.66 -3.22
N ILE A 219 10.83 -17.34 -2.08
CA ILE A 219 9.84 -16.27 -1.95
C ILE A 219 10.54 -14.92 -2.13
N SER A 220 11.62 -14.66 -1.39
CA SER A 220 12.39 -13.43 -1.52
C SER A 220 13.05 -13.29 -2.89
N GLN A 221 13.53 -14.40 -3.48
CA GLN A 221 14.10 -14.38 -4.83
C GLN A 221 13.04 -13.99 -5.87
N ALA A 222 11.85 -14.58 -5.81
CA ALA A 222 10.74 -14.25 -6.70
C ALA A 222 10.29 -12.80 -6.53
N ALA A 223 10.28 -12.28 -5.30
CA ALA A 223 9.96 -10.87 -5.01
C ALA A 223 10.97 -9.90 -5.64
N ILE A 224 12.27 -10.24 -5.60
CA ILE A 224 13.32 -9.43 -6.24
C ILE A 224 13.22 -9.51 -7.77
N ASP A 225 13.00 -10.71 -8.31
CA ASP A 225 12.84 -10.90 -9.76
C ASP A 225 11.62 -10.10 -10.27
N ASN A 226 10.49 -10.11 -9.55
CA ASN A 226 9.32 -9.29 -9.86
C ASN A 226 9.64 -7.78 -9.86
N LEU A 227 10.38 -7.28 -8.84
CA LEU A 227 10.79 -5.87 -8.82
C LEU A 227 11.71 -5.52 -9.99
N ALA A 228 12.64 -6.42 -10.36
CA ALA A 228 13.54 -6.20 -11.48
C ALA A 228 12.79 -6.13 -12.82
N ASP A 229 11.80 -7.00 -13.01
CA ASP A 229 10.97 -7.03 -14.21
C ASP A 229 10.05 -5.80 -14.34
N ILE A 230 9.55 -5.26 -13.21
CA ILE A 230 8.76 -4.01 -13.22
C ILE A 230 9.64 -2.79 -13.49
N TYR A 231 10.91 -2.83 -13.04
CA TYR A 231 11.85 -1.72 -13.20
C TYR A 231 12.37 -1.59 -14.64
N GLY A 232 12.51 -2.70 -15.37
CA GLY A 232 13.03 -2.76 -16.75
C GLY A 232 11.99 -2.41 -17.79
#